data_e78acd521459792afb1d044e08657f87
#
_entry.id   e78acd521459792afb1d044e08657f87
#
_cell.length_a   1.000
_cell.length_b   1.000
_cell.length_c   1.000
_cell.angle_alpha   90.00
_cell.angle_beta   90.00
_cell.angle_gamma   90.00
#
_symmetry.space_group_name_H-M   'P 1'
#
loop_
_entity.id
_entity.type
_entity.pdbx_description
1 polymer ?
#
loop_
_entity_poly.entity_id
_entity_poly.type
_entity_poly.pdbx_seq_one_letter_code
_entity_poly.pdbx_strand_id
1 'polypeptide(L)'
;MSGATQDPQASLTSPFTSTTGGVMTVEVGAITGALELLTHPTKNNGIVALVRYAGARDQYTVAGSPIPSTDAHRDTHDRILKQLTTPGKVEAAGELPVDLASL
;
A
#
# COMPACT_ATOMS: atom_id res chain seq x y z
N MET A 1 -15.41 8.45 24.93
CA MET A 1 -15.45 7.96 24.36
C MET A 1 -14.48 7.43 23.84
N SER A 2 -14.13 7.33 23.87
CA SER A 2 -13.18 6.94 23.50
C SER A 2 -13.09 5.81 22.79
N GLY A 3 -13.95 5.16 22.69
CA GLY A 3 -14.01 3.96 21.95
C GLY A 3 -13.67 4.12 20.49
N ALA A 4 -13.90 5.27 19.97
CA ALA A 4 -13.59 5.54 18.57
C ALA A 4 -12.12 5.31 18.27
N THR A 5 -11.25 5.55 19.24
CA THR A 5 -9.82 5.39 19.05
C THR A 5 -9.38 3.94 19.00
N GLN A 6 -10.28 3.03 19.35
CA GLN A 6 -10.00 1.61 19.38
C GLN A 6 -10.64 0.87 18.22
N ASP A 7 -11.09 1.60 17.21
CA ASP A 7 -11.71 0.99 16.04
C ASP A 7 -10.69 0.08 15.33
N PRO A 8 -10.94 -1.23 15.26
CA PRO A 8 -10.02 -2.13 14.57
C PRO A 8 -9.97 -1.89 13.07
N GLN A 9 -10.94 -1.12 12.55
CA GLN A 9 -10.97 -0.78 11.13
C GLN A 9 -10.27 0.54 10.84
N ALA A 10 -9.68 1.17 11.86
CA ALA A 10 -8.97 2.42 11.66
C ALA A 10 -7.84 2.25 10.65
N SER A 11 -7.75 3.18 9.73
CA SER A 11 -6.71 3.17 8.71
C SER A 11 -5.44 3.81 9.24
N LEU A 12 -4.31 3.32 8.74
CA LEU A 12 -3.04 4.02 8.86
C LEU A 12 -2.74 4.62 7.49
N THR A 13 -2.20 5.83 7.49
CA THR A 13 -1.91 6.55 6.24
C THR A 13 -0.50 7.09 6.32
N SER A 14 0.27 6.90 5.26
CA SER A 14 1.64 7.44 5.16
C SER A 14 1.87 7.99 3.76
N PRO A 15 2.40 9.21 3.67
CA PRO A 15 2.80 9.75 2.38
C PRO A 15 4.12 9.13 1.93
N PHE A 16 4.30 9.01 0.63
CA PHE A 16 5.57 8.57 0.07
C PHE A 16 5.65 9.00 -1.39
N THR A 17 6.86 8.95 -1.92
CA THR A 17 7.08 9.14 -3.36
C THR A 17 7.34 7.77 -3.97
N SER A 18 6.63 7.46 -5.04
CA SER A 18 6.79 6.16 -5.68
C SER A 18 8.19 6.00 -6.27
N THR A 19 8.57 4.75 -6.52
CA THR A 19 9.74 4.45 -7.33
C THR A 19 9.49 4.90 -8.77
N THR A 20 10.55 4.88 -9.60
CA THR A 20 10.41 5.23 -11.01
C THR A 20 9.42 4.33 -11.73
N GLY A 21 9.40 3.03 -11.40
CA GLY A 21 8.46 2.10 -12.00
C GLY A 21 7.04 2.22 -11.45
N GLY A 22 6.88 2.86 -10.30
CA GLY A 22 5.58 3.10 -9.70
C GLY A 22 5.04 1.94 -8.90
N VAL A 23 3.80 2.10 -8.47
CA VAL A 23 3.05 1.07 -7.71
C VAL A 23 2.02 0.46 -8.63
N MET A 24 2.01 -0.88 -8.72
CA MET A 24 1.00 -1.56 -9.52
C MET A 24 -0.32 -1.60 -8.77
N THR A 25 -1.37 -1.14 -9.42
CA THR A 25 -2.73 -1.19 -8.87
C THR A 25 -3.61 -2.12 -9.70
N VAL A 26 -4.65 -2.63 -9.06
CA VAL A 26 -5.62 -3.51 -9.72
C VAL A 26 -6.46 -2.74 -10.73
N GLU A 27 -6.89 -1.54 -10.36
CA GLU A 27 -7.89 -0.80 -11.14
C GLU A 27 -7.32 -0.05 -12.34
N VAL A 28 -6.11 0.53 -12.20
CA VAL A 28 -5.58 1.46 -13.19
C VAL A 28 -4.13 1.18 -13.59
N GLY A 29 -3.57 0.04 -13.16
CA GLY A 29 -2.19 -0.28 -13.49
C GLY A 29 -1.20 0.52 -12.66
N ALA A 30 0.00 0.75 -13.20
CA ALA A 30 1.06 1.42 -12.45
C ALA A 30 0.79 2.92 -12.32
N ILE A 31 0.97 3.44 -11.10
CA ILE A 31 0.86 4.89 -10.84
C ILE A 31 2.16 5.38 -10.21
N THR A 32 2.52 6.61 -10.50
CA THR A 32 3.78 7.22 -10.04
C THR A 32 3.54 8.61 -9.47
N GLY A 33 4.49 9.07 -8.69
CA GLY A 33 4.50 10.42 -8.16
C GLY A 33 4.35 10.47 -6.65
N ALA A 34 3.81 11.55 -6.13
CA ALA A 34 3.53 11.71 -4.72
C ALA A 34 2.23 10.98 -4.40
N LEU A 35 2.35 9.95 -3.58
CA LEU A 35 1.25 9.05 -3.24
C LEU A 35 1.05 8.99 -1.74
N GLU A 36 -0.05 8.38 -1.33
CA GLU A 36 -0.31 8.03 0.06
C GLU A 36 -0.70 6.57 0.14
N LEU A 37 -0.10 5.86 1.09
CA LEU A 37 -0.46 4.48 1.40
C LEU A 37 -1.49 4.48 2.52
N LEU A 38 -2.59 3.76 2.31
CA LEU A 38 -3.62 3.56 3.32
C LEU A 38 -3.75 2.07 3.58
N THR A 39 -3.69 1.67 4.84
CA THR A 39 -3.89 0.27 5.19
C THR A 39 -4.93 0.15 6.29
N HIS A 40 -5.68 -0.94 6.25
CA HIS A 40 -6.61 -1.25 7.34
C HIS A 40 -6.77 -2.76 7.45
N PRO A 41 -7.04 -3.25 8.68
CA PRO A 41 -7.21 -4.69 8.89
C PRO A 41 -8.53 -5.18 8.33
N THR A 42 -8.56 -6.46 8.00
CA THR A 42 -9.78 -7.17 7.63
C THR A 42 -10.20 -8.09 8.77
N LYS A 43 -11.39 -8.68 8.64
CA LYS A 43 -11.89 -9.61 9.65
C LYS A 43 -11.12 -10.93 9.70
N ASN A 44 -10.37 -11.24 8.65
CA ASN A 44 -9.73 -12.55 8.49
C ASN A 44 -8.22 -12.47 8.64
N ASN A 45 -7.74 -11.61 9.53
CA ASN A 45 -6.30 -11.44 9.78
C ASN A 45 -5.55 -11.02 8.52
N GLY A 46 -6.17 -10.20 7.72
CA GLY A 46 -5.54 -9.62 6.55
C GLY A 46 -5.36 -8.12 6.72
N ILE A 47 -4.53 -7.56 5.86
CA ILE A 47 -4.35 -6.11 5.76
C ILE A 47 -4.63 -5.72 4.31
N VAL A 48 -5.57 -4.81 4.14
CA VAL A 48 -5.84 -4.20 2.82
C VAL A 48 -4.87 -3.05 2.64
N ALA A 49 -4.27 -2.97 1.45
CA ALA A 49 -3.39 -1.87 1.09
C ALA A 49 -3.96 -1.12 -0.10
N LEU A 50 -4.19 0.16 0.10
CA LEU A 50 -4.70 1.07 -0.92
C LEU A 50 -3.71 2.20 -1.11
N VAL A 51 -3.69 2.77 -2.30
CA VAL A 51 -2.89 3.96 -2.60
C VAL A 51 -3.75 4.98 -3.28
N ARG A 52 -3.38 6.25 -3.10
CA ARG A 52 -4.02 7.34 -3.83
C ARG A 52 -2.97 8.40 -4.14
N TYR A 53 -3.24 9.21 -5.15
CA TYR A 53 -2.41 10.39 -5.37
C TYR A 53 -2.60 11.34 -4.19
N ALA A 54 -1.51 11.98 -3.77
CA ALA A 54 -1.55 12.91 -2.64
C ALA A 54 -2.62 13.97 -2.89
N GLY A 55 -3.53 14.13 -1.92
CA GLY A 55 -4.61 15.10 -2.01
C GLY A 55 -5.81 14.66 -2.83
N ALA A 56 -5.77 13.50 -3.49
CA ALA A 56 -6.88 13.02 -4.30
C ALA A 56 -7.83 12.17 -3.45
N ARG A 57 -9.05 12.00 -3.95
CA ARG A 57 -10.06 11.17 -3.28
C ARG A 57 -9.99 9.71 -3.69
N ASP A 58 -9.73 9.47 -4.97
CA ASP A 58 -9.82 8.12 -5.51
C ASP A 58 -8.71 7.26 -4.92
N GLN A 59 -9.07 6.07 -4.49
CA GLN A 59 -8.15 5.10 -3.93
C GLN A 59 -8.11 3.89 -4.83
N TYR A 60 -6.92 3.31 -4.96
CA TYR A 60 -6.72 2.13 -5.80
C TYR A 60 -6.11 1.02 -4.97
N THR A 61 -6.48 -0.22 -5.29
CA THR A 61 -6.00 -1.39 -4.59
C THR A 61 -4.59 -1.72 -5.07
N VAL A 62 -3.64 -1.81 -4.14
CA VAL A 62 -2.29 -2.27 -4.49
C VAL A 62 -2.37 -3.74 -4.90
N ALA A 63 -1.76 -4.08 -6.03
CA ALA A 63 -1.77 -5.46 -6.51
C ALA A 63 -1.16 -6.38 -5.46
N GLY A 64 -1.82 -7.50 -5.20
CA GLY A 64 -1.44 -8.44 -4.14
C GLY A 64 -2.17 -8.23 -2.83
N SER A 65 -2.92 -7.15 -2.69
CA SER A 65 -3.73 -6.87 -1.49
C SER A 65 -5.06 -7.63 -1.58
N PRO A 66 -5.62 -8.07 -0.44
CA PRO A 66 -5.08 -7.98 0.91
C PRO A 66 -4.00 -9.03 1.15
N ILE A 67 -3.12 -8.76 2.11
CA ILE A 67 -2.10 -9.74 2.50
C ILE A 67 -2.47 -10.32 3.87
N PRO A 68 -2.20 -11.61 4.10
CA PRO A 68 -2.36 -12.16 5.44
C PRO A 68 -1.29 -11.60 6.36
N SER A 69 -1.65 -11.34 7.61
CA SER A 69 -0.67 -10.83 8.57
C SER A 69 -1.11 -11.22 9.97
N THR A 70 -0.15 -11.74 10.74
CA THR A 70 -0.32 -11.96 12.17
C THR A 70 0.44 -10.93 12.99
N ASP A 71 1.14 -10.02 12.32
CA ASP A 71 1.88 -8.95 12.98
C ASP A 71 0.94 -7.79 13.32
N ALA A 72 1.40 -6.90 14.18
CA ALA A 72 0.66 -5.69 14.49
C ALA A 72 0.43 -4.88 13.21
N HIS A 73 -0.72 -4.21 13.13
CA HIS A 73 -1.08 -3.43 11.95
C HIS A 73 0.02 -2.44 11.56
N ARG A 74 0.57 -1.72 12.54
CA ARG A 74 1.63 -0.75 12.28
C ARG A 74 2.85 -1.40 11.63
N ASP A 75 3.26 -2.56 12.13
CA ASP A 75 4.43 -3.24 11.60
C ASP A 75 4.20 -3.69 10.16
N THR A 76 3.02 -4.19 9.87
CA THR A 76 2.67 -4.59 8.51
C THR A 76 2.59 -3.39 7.59
N HIS A 77 2.00 -2.29 8.06
CA HIS A 77 1.95 -1.04 7.30
C HIS A 77 3.35 -0.58 6.91
N ASP A 78 4.27 -0.61 7.86
CA ASP A 78 5.64 -0.17 7.61
C ASP A 78 6.38 -1.10 6.63
N ARG A 79 6.12 -2.40 6.70
CA ARG A 79 6.68 -3.36 5.75
C ARG A 79 6.15 -3.11 4.35
N ILE A 80 4.86 -2.84 4.22
CA ILE A 80 4.25 -2.52 2.92
C ILE A 80 4.87 -1.23 2.38
N LEU A 81 4.98 -0.21 3.21
CA LEU A 81 5.58 1.07 2.80
C LEU A 81 7.00 0.87 2.30
N LYS A 82 7.79 0.06 3.00
CA LYS A 82 9.15 -0.25 2.58
C LYS A 82 9.17 -0.95 1.23
N GLN A 83 8.26 -1.91 1.04
CA GLN A 83 8.16 -2.64 -0.22
C GLN A 83 7.85 -1.69 -1.37
N LEU A 84 6.91 -0.77 -1.16
CA LEU A 84 6.47 0.14 -2.23
C LEU A 84 7.48 1.24 -2.53
N THR A 85 8.44 1.46 -1.66
CA THR A 85 9.51 2.44 -1.87
C THR A 85 10.84 1.81 -2.25
N THR A 86 10.88 0.49 -2.39
CA THR A 86 12.06 -0.24 -2.86
C THR A 86 11.97 -0.40 -4.37
N PRO A 87 12.97 0.05 -5.14
CA PRO A 87 12.91 -0.03 -6.60
C PRO A 87 12.65 -1.44 -7.10
N GLY A 88 11.83 -1.53 -8.12
CA GLY A 88 11.55 -2.79 -8.77
C GLY A 88 12.68 -3.26 -9.67
N LYS A 89 12.50 -4.45 -10.24
CA LYS A 89 13.46 -5.02 -11.17
C LYS A 89 13.56 -4.14 -12.41
N VAL A 90 14.79 -3.95 -12.91
CA VAL A 90 15.03 -3.20 -14.14
C VAL A 90 15.11 -4.18 -15.30
N GLU A 91 14.34 -3.89 -16.35
CA GLU A 91 14.34 -4.65 -17.60
C GLU A 91 14.60 -3.72 -18.77
N ALA A 92 14.65 -4.28 -20.00
CA ALA A 92 14.99 -3.50 -21.18
C ALA A 92 14.06 -2.29 -21.37
N ALA A 93 12.80 -2.39 -20.98
CA ALA A 93 11.83 -1.32 -21.11
C ALA A 93 11.82 -0.36 -19.91
N GLY A 94 12.68 -0.62 -18.90
CA GLY A 94 12.77 0.22 -17.72
C GLY A 94 12.47 -0.53 -16.44
N GLU A 95 12.29 0.21 -15.36
CA GLU A 95 12.02 -0.35 -14.05
C GLU A 95 10.56 -0.80 -13.96
N LEU A 96 10.37 -2.02 -13.48
CA LEU A 96 9.02 -2.56 -13.30
C LEU A 96 8.35 -1.93 -12.08
N PRO A 97 7.02 -1.80 -12.10
CA PRO A 97 6.29 -1.34 -10.93
C PRO A 97 6.40 -2.36 -9.79
N VAL A 98 6.23 -1.88 -8.56
CA VAL A 98 6.28 -2.73 -7.37
C VAL A 98 4.87 -3.06 -6.91
N ASP A 99 4.74 -4.21 -6.28
CA ASP A 99 3.48 -4.68 -5.72
C ASP A 99 3.76 -5.47 -4.44
N LEU A 100 2.75 -6.20 -3.95
CA LEU A 100 2.86 -6.96 -2.70
C LEU A 100 3.06 -8.46 -2.92
N ALA A 101 3.26 -8.89 -4.14
CA ALA A 101 3.35 -10.32 -4.42
C ALA A 101 4.56 -10.98 -3.76
N SER A 102 5.63 -10.23 -3.54
CA SER A 102 6.85 -10.76 -2.94
C SER A 102 7.04 -10.34 -1.48
N LEU A 103 6.02 -9.77 -0.89
CA LEU A 103 6.13 -9.29 0.49
C LEU A 103 6.13 -10.44 1.50
#